data_af87674f1e27c7a387e4d3ae719c4b5b
#
_entry.id   af87674f1e27c7a387e4d3ae719c4b5b
#
_cell.length_a   1.000
_cell.length_b   1.000
_cell.length_c   1.000
_cell.angle_alpha   90.00
_cell.angle_beta   90.00
_cell.angle_gamma   90.00
#
_symmetry.space_group_name_H-M   'P 1'
#
loop_
_entity.id
_entity.type
_entity.pdbx_description
1 polymer ?
#
loop_
_entity_poly.entity_id
_entity_poly.type
_entity_poly.pdbx_seq_one_letter_code
_entity_poly.pdbx_strand_id
1 'polypeptide(L)'
;DEDLYDKAMEMIANVAPGADGLVFHPYLNGERAPLWNADARGNFSGINMLHTKEHFLRSVLEGICLNLKDVLASVISMNGEPTKIMASGGFSRSQAWRQILTDIIGMPIEFPETFESSCTGAALITLKSLGLVESVDDAEEMMGASIEHQPNEDSKSVYAAMFPRYQEMSKLLQEFYTEK
;
A
#
# COMPACT_ATOMS: atom_id res chain seq x y z
N ASP A 1 9.24 -5.06 -20.85
CA ASP A 1 8.96 -5.06 -19.39
C ASP A 1 7.56 -4.48 -19.08
N GLU A 2 7.08 -3.44 -19.83
CA GLU A 2 5.74 -2.84 -19.69
C GLU A 2 4.63 -3.87 -19.99
N ASP A 3 4.78 -4.67 -21.02
CA ASP A 3 3.86 -5.75 -21.41
C ASP A 3 3.69 -6.83 -20.30
N LEU A 4 4.73 -7.10 -19.51
CA LEU A 4 4.65 -8.07 -18.39
C LEU A 4 3.88 -7.50 -17.19
N TYR A 5 4.03 -6.21 -16.94
CA TYR A 5 3.30 -5.52 -15.88
C TYR A 5 1.79 -5.47 -16.18
N ASP A 6 1.43 -5.06 -17.40
CA ASP A 6 0.04 -4.96 -17.82
C ASP A 6 -0.66 -6.33 -17.78
N LYS A 7 0.00 -7.37 -18.27
CA LYS A 7 -0.48 -8.76 -18.14
C LYS A 7 -0.69 -9.18 -16.70
N ALA A 8 0.22 -8.82 -15.80
CA ALA A 8 0.05 -9.12 -14.39
C ALA A 8 -1.17 -8.40 -13.80
N MET A 9 -1.40 -7.15 -14.18
CA MET A 9 -2.58 -6.38 -13.72
C MET A 9 -3.89 -6.98 -14.25
N GLU A 10 -3.93 -7.43 -15.50
CA GLU A 10 -5.08 -8.15 -16.07
C GLU A 10 -5.37 -9.46 -15.30
N MET A 11 -4.32 -10.22 -14.99
CA MET A 11 -4.46 -11.47 -14.23
C MET A 11 -5.03 -11.22 -12.82
N ILE A 12 -4.56 -10.18 -12.14
CA ILE A 12 -5.02 -9.78 -10.81
C ILE A 12 -6.49 -9.37 -10.83
N ALA A 13 -6.95 -8.69 -11.89
CA ALA A 13 -8.34 -8.27 -12.03
C ALA A 13 -9.34 -9.44 -12.08
N ASN A 14 -8.90 -10.63 -12.49
CA ASN A 14 -9.73 -11.83 -12.58
C ASN A 14 -9.91 -12.58 -11.24
N VAL A 15 -9.21 -12.17 -10.18
CA VAL A 15 -9.31 -12.78 -8.86
C VAL A 15 -10.13 -11.88 -7.94
N ALA A 16 -11.02 -12.48 -7.16
CA ALA A 16 -11.83 -11.75 -6.18
C ALA A 16 -10.97 -11.09 -5.08
N PRO A 17 -11.44 -9.98 -4.45
CA PRO A 17 -10.80 -9.39 -3.28
C PRO A 17 -10.55 -10.43 -2.19
N GLY A 18 -9.34 -10.39 -1.61
CA GLY A 18 -8.90 -11.33 -0.57
C GLY A 18 -8.24 -12.59 -1.11
N ALA A 19 -8.04 -12.72 -2.44
CA ALA A 19 -7.31 -13.82 -3.10
C ALA A 19 -7.68 -15.21 -2.55
N ASP A 20 -8.98 -15.46 -2.32
CA ASP A 20 -9.54 -16.69 -1.75
C ASP A 20 -8.85 -17.13 -0.43
N GLY A 21 -8.43 -16.16 0.38
CA GLY A 21 -7.79 -16.38 1.68
C GLY A 21 -6.28 -16.57 1.62
N LEU A 22 -5.66 -16.43 0.45
CA LEU A 22 -4.20 -16.40 0.33
C LEU A 22 -3.66 -15.03 0.78
N VAL A 23 -2.84 -15.03 1.81
CA VAL A 23 -2.29 -13.81 2.41
C VAL A 23 -0.79 -13.77 2.22
N PHE A 24 -0.26 -12.63 1.80
CA PHE A 24 1.17 -12.37 1.69
C PHE A 24 1.63 -11.32 2.70
N HIS A 25 2.72 -11.62 3.42
CA HIS A 25 3.44 -10.66 4.26
C HIS A 25 4.74 -10.25 3.55
N PRO A 26 4.93 -8.96 3.20
CA PRO A 26 5.97 -8.52 2.26
C PRO A 26 7.35 -8.28 2.90
N TYR A 27 7.70 -8.94 4.00
CA TYR A 27 8.91 -8.68 4.78
C TYR A 27 10.19 -9.27 4.16
N LEU A 28 10.38 -9.10 2.85
CA LEU A 28 11.44 -9.79 2.06
C LEU A 28 12.85 -9.49 2.55
N ASN A 29 13.10 -8.32 3.08
CA ASN A 29 14.43 -7.88 3.56
C ASN A 29 14.34 -7.24 4.95
N GLY A 30 13.58 -7.88 5.82
CA GLY A 30 13.18 -7.29 7.09
C GLY A 30 12.04 -6.28 6.91
N GLU A 31 11.57 -5.72 8.01
CA GLU A 31 10.52 -4.71 8.00
C GLU A 31 10.86 -3.60 9.01
N ARG A 32 10.72 -2.34 8.57
CA ARG A 32 10.86 -1.19 9.46
C ARG A 32 9.58 -0.97 10.25
N ALA A 33 8.64 -0.23 9.67
CA ALA A 33 7.38 0.08 10.31
C ALA A 33 6.29 -0.89 9.83
N PRO A 34 5.45 -1.44 10.72
CA PRO A 34 5.43 -1.18 12.16
C PRO A 34 6.31 -2.10 13.01
N LEU A 35 7.00 -3.11 12.44
CA LEU A 35 7.60 -4.21 13.19
C LEU A 35 8.99 -3.90 13.75
N TRP A 36 9.80 -3.09 13.06
CA TRP A 36 11.20 -2.80 13.40
C TRP A 36 12.06 -4.07 13.61
N ASN A 37 11.87 -5.07 12.74
CA ASN A 37 12.54 -6.36 12.77
C ASN A 37 13.31 -6.61 11.47
N ALA A 38 14.64 -6.57 11.52
CA ALA A 38 15.52 -6.84 10.37
C ALA A 38 15.57 -8.32 9.97
N ASP A 39 15.18 -9.22 10.88
CA ASP A 39 15.17 -10.67 10.66
C ASP A 39 13.84 -11.18 10.08
N ALA A 40 12.79 -10.34 10.05
CA ALA A 40 11.52 -10.72 9.42
C ALA A 40 11.71 -11.12 7.95
N ARG A 41 10.92 -12.09 7.49
CA ARG A 41 10.97 -12.59 6.11
C ARG A 41 9.56 -12.65 5.53
N GLY A 42 9.50 -12.54 4.19
CA GLY A 42 8.26 -12.68 3.45
C GLY A 42 7.62 -14.05 3.64
N ASN A 43 6.28 -14.07 3.69
CA ASN A 43 5.54 -15.30 3.93
C ASN A 43 4.23 -15.30 3.14
N PHE A 44 3.89 -16.47 2.57
CA PHE A 44 2.55 -16.76 2.07
C PHE A 44 1.85 -17.70 3.05
N SER A 45 0.69 -17.31 3.54
CA SER A 45 -0.16 -18.11 4.42
C SER A 45 -1.52 -18.40 3.79
N GLY A 46 -2.13 -19.53 4.16
CA GLY A 46 -3.43 -19.93 3.62
C GLY A 46 -3.38 -20.61 2.25
N ILE A 47 -2.22 -21.06 1.78
CA ILE A 47 -2.08 -21.77 0.48
C ILE A 47 -2.94 -23.03 0.48
N ASN A 48 -3.70 -23.22 -0.60
CA ASN A 48 -4.45 -24.43 -0.88
C ASN A 48 -4.34 -24.87 -2.35
N MET A 49 -4.90 -26.02 -2.69
CA MET A 49 -4.79 -26.61 -4.02
C MET A 49 -5.54 -25.87 -5.14
N LEU A 50 -6.42 -24.94 -4.79
CA LEU A 50 -7.21 -24.17 -5.75
C LEU A 50 -6.52 -22.86 -6.15
N HIS A 51 -5.50 -22.45 -5.41
CA HIS A 51 -4.79 -21.22 -5.72
C HIS A 51 -3.95 -21.36 -7.00
N THR A 52 -4.15 -20.42 -7.90
CA THR A 52 -3.42 -20.30 -9.16
C THR A 52 -2.41 -19.16 -9.09
N LYS A 53 -1.60 -18.99 -10.13
CA LYS A 53 -0.63 -17.89 -10.24
C LYS A 53 -1.28 -16.51 -10.04
N GLU A 54 -2.50 -16.33 -10.51
CA GLU A 54 -3.27 -15.09 -10.39
C GLU A 54 -3.56 -14.76 -8.91
N HIS A 55 -3.89 -15.76 -8.11
CA HIS A 55 -4.10 -15.60 -6.66
C HIS A 55 -2.81 -15.16 -5.96
N PHE A 56 -1.67 -15.75 -6.32
CA PHE A 56 -0.37 -15.33 -5.78
C PHE A 56 -0.04 -13.89 -6.16
N LEU A 57 -0.25 -13.49 -7.42
CA LEU A 57 -0.02 -12.11 -7.85
C LEU A 57 -0.92 -11.13 -7.12
N ARG A 58 -2.22 -11.46 -6.98
CA ARG A 58 -3.16 -10.62 -6.24
C ARG A 58 -2.79 -10.51 -4.77
N SER A 59 -2.50 -11.63 -4.12
CA SER A 59 -2.13 -11.63 -2.69
C SER A 59 -0.86 -10.80 -2.42
N VAL A 60 0.10 -10.73 -3.36
CA VAL A 60 1.28 -9.87 -3.25
C VAL A 60 0.88 -8.39 -3.20
N LEU A 61 0.02 -7.94 -4.12
CA LEU A 61 -0.47 -6.56 -4.11
C LEU A 61 -1.25 -6.25 -2.84
N GLU A 62 -2.18 -7.13 -2.48
CA GLU A 62 -2.99 -6.97 -1.28
C GLU A 62 -2.13 -6.96 -0.01
N GLY A 63 -1.13 -7.83 0.07
CA GLY A 63 -0.20 -7.89 1.21
C GLY A 63 0.61 -6.61 1.39
N ILE A 64 1.09 -6.01 0.30
CA ILE A 64 1.76 -4.70 0.32
C ILE A 64 0.80 -3.62 0.84
N CYS A 65 -0.44 -3.59 0.33
CA CYS A 65 -1.44 -2.60 0.75
C CYS A 65 -1.91 -2.82 2.20
N LEU A 66 -2.02 -4.08 2.66
CA LEU A 66 -2.33 -4.40 4.05
C LEU A 66 -1.21 -3.95 5.01
N ASN A 67 0.05 -4.10 4.59
CA ASN A 67 1.17 -3.56 5.37
C ASN A 67 1.12 -2.03 5.47
N LEU A 68 0.79 -1.34 4.39
CA LEU A 68 0.57 0.12 4.42
C LEU A 68 -0.59 0.51 5.34
N LYS A 69 -1.67 -0.28 5.35
CA LYS A 69 -2.78 -0.08 6.31
C LYS A 69 -2.33 -0.25 7.76
N ASP A 70 -1.47 -1.20 8.04
CA ASP A 70 -0.95 -1.44 9.40
C ASP A 70 -0.05 -0.27 9.86
N VAL A 71 0.78 0.26 8.96
CA VAL A 71 1.53 1.51 9.19
C VAL A 71 0.58 2.67 9.46
N LEU A 72 -0.45 2.86 8.64
CA LEU A 72 -1.44 3.92 8.80
C LEU A 72 -2.20 3.78 10.13
N ALA A 73 -2.59 2.57 10.52
CA ALA A 73 -3.24 2.33 11.82
C ALA A 73 -2.36 2.77 12.99
N SER A 74 -1.05 2.53 12.89
CA SER A 74 -0.08 3.00 13.89
C SER A 74 0.00 4.53 13.93
N VAL A 75 -0.01 5.20 12.78
CA VAL A 75 -0.03 6.67 12.70
C VAL A 75 -1.32 7.25 13.29
N ILE A 76 -2.46 6.67 12.94
CA ILE A 76 -3.78 7.07 13.46
C ILE A 76 -3.84 6.93 14.98
N SER A 77 -3.30 5.85 15.53
CA SER A 77 -3.29 5.63 16.98
C SER A 77 -2.53 6.71 17.76
N MET A 78 -1.55 7.36 17.14
CA MET A 78 -0.73 8.42 17.75
C MET A 78 -1.27 9.84 17.49
N ASN A 79 -1.87 10.06 16.32
CA ASN A 79 -2.18 11.43 15.84
C ASN A 79 -3.69 11.66 15.59
N GLY A 80 -4.53 10.62 15.70
CA GLY A 80 -5.95 10.67 15.32
C GLY A 80 -6.18 10.43 13.84
N GLU A 81 -7.45 10.45 13.42
CA GLU A 81 -7.87 10.21 12.03
C GLU A 81 -7.35 11.30 11.09
N PRO A 82 -6.80 10.93 9.93
CA PRO A 82 -6.37 11.91 8.94
C PRO A 82 -7.57 12.59 8.29
N THR A 83 -7.44 13.87 7.99
CA THR A 83 -8.44 14.62 7.21
C THR A 83 -8.33 14.33 5.72
N LYS A 84 -7.14 13.89 5.25
CA LYS A 84 -6.82 13.63 3.85
C LYS A 84 -5.74 12.57 3.77
N ILE A 85 -5.88 11.65 2.82
CA ILE A 85 -4.84 10.68 2.47
C ILE A 85 -4.42 10.92 1.03
N MET A 86 -3.13 11.14 0.84
CA MET A 86 -2.52 11.23 -0.48
C MET A 86 -1.53 10.09 -0.66
N ALA A 87 -1.55 9.44 -1.82
CA ALA A 87 -0.61 8.37 -2.14
C ALA A 87 0.03 8.60 -3.50
N SER A 88 1.35 8.47 -3.57
CA SER A 88 2.13 8.65 -4.78
C SER A 88 3.25 7.61 -4.89
N GLY A 89 3.84 7.50 -6.07
CA GLY A 89 4.90 6.54 -6.37
C GLY A 89 4.58 5.74 -7.62
N GLY A 90 5.50 4.89 -8.07
CA GLY A 90 5.38 4.14 -9.31
C GLY A 90 4.11 3.30 -9.43
N PHE A 91 3.61 2.76 -8.32
CA PHE A 91 2.37 1.98 -8.26
C PHE A 91 1.12 2.78 -8.66
N SER A 92 1.12 4.09 -8.41
CA SER A 92 -0.04 4.96 -8.69
C SER A 92 -0.33 5.14 -10.20
N ARG A 93 0.55 4.63 -11.07
CA ARG A 93 0.28 4.52 -12.51
C ARG A 93 -0.81 3.51 -12.82
N SER A 94 -0.96 2.46 -12.02
CA SER A 94 -1.98 1.42 -12.22
C SER A 94 -3.30 1.79 -11.54
N GLN A 95 -4.36 1.91 -12.32
CA GLN A 95 -5.71 2.13 -11.79
C GLN A 95 -6.14 0.99 -10.86
N ALA A 96 -5.83 -0.26 -11.22
CA ALA A 96 -6.18 -1.43 -10.41
C ALA A 96 -5.48 -1.38 -9.04
N TRP A 97 -4.19 -1.01 -9.01
CA TRP A 97 -3.46 -0.90 -7.75
C TRP A 97 -3.98 0.25 -6.87
N ARG A 98 -4.26 1.42 -7.48
CA ARG A 98 -4.88 2.54 -6.74
C ARG A 98 -6.20 2.10 -6.09
N GLN A 99 -7.06 1.37 -6.83
CA GLN A 99 -8.34 0.90 -6.30
C GLN A 99 -8.16 -0.12 -5.19
N ILE A 100 -7.27 -1.11 -5.34
CA ILE A 100 -6.98 -2.10 -4.29
C ILE A 100 -6.48 -1.41 -3.01
N LEU A 101 -5.57 -0.44 -3.13
CA LEU A 101 -5.11 0.33 -1.97
C LEU A 101 -6.25 1.09 -1.30
N THR A 102 -7.09 1.76 -2.08
CA THR A 102 -8.22 2.54 -1.57
C THR A 102 -9.23 1.65 -0.85
N ASP A 103 -9.55 0.49 -1.43
CA ASP A 103 -10.47 -0.49 -0.84
C ASP A 103 -9.92 -1.06 0.48
N ILE A 104 -8.61 -1.37 0.53
CA ILE A 104 -7.94 -1.89 1.73
C ILE A 104 -7.87 -0.84 2.82
N ILE A 105 -7.47 0.38 2.52
CA ILE A 105 -7.46 1.49 3.48
C ILE A 105 -8.89 1.76 3.99
N GLY A 106 -9.88 1.75 3.09
CA GLY A 106 -11.28 1.96 3.40
C GLY A 106 -11.68 3.42 3.56
N MET A 107 -10.84 4.35 3.10
CA MET A 107 -11.05 5.80 3.07
C MET A 107 -10.72 6.33 1.66
N PRO A 108 -11.29 7.49 1.27
CA PRO A 108 -10.90 8.14 0.02
C PRO A 108 -9.40 8.43 -0.03
N ILE A 109 -8.78 8.19 -1.19
CA ILE A 109 -7.36 8.46 -1.41
C ILE A 109 -7.20 9.32 -2.66
N GLU A 110 -6.43 10.38 -2.55
CA GLU A 110 -6.01 11.21 -3.67
C GLU A 110 -4.66 10.73 -4.23
N PHE A 111 -4.60 10.64 -5.55
CA PHE A 111 -3.39 10.27 -6.29
C PHE A 111 -3.00 11.44 -7.20
N PRO A 112 -1.92 12.19 -6.89
CA PRO A 112 -1.42 13.24 -7.76
C PRO A 112 -1.04 12.69 -9.13
N GLU A 113 -1.22 13.49 -10.18
CA GLU A 113 -0.76 13.15 -11.54
C GLU A 113 0.76 12.96 -11.58
N THR A 114 1.48 13.72 -10.75
CA THR A 114 2.93 13.58 -10.59
C THR A 114 3.24 12.50 -9.56
N PHE A 115 3.78 11.37 -10.02
CA PHE A 115 4.16 10.25 -9.13
C PHE A 115 5.57 10.38 -8.54
N GLU A 116 6.33 11.37 -8.96
CA GLU A 116 7.71 11.64 -8.51
C GLU A 116 7.73 12.62 -7.31
N SER A 117 6.87 12.37 -6.30
CA SER A 117 6.70 13.27 -5.15
C SER A 117 8.01 13.55 -4.38
N SER A 118 8.93 12.58 -4.33
CA SER A 118 10.24 12.78 -3.71
C SER A 118 11.10 13.79 -4.48
N CYS A 119 11.09 13.75 -5.81
CA CYS A 119 11.77 14.72 -6.66
C CYS A 119 11.14 16.11 -6.53
N THR A 120 9.81 16.17 -6.52
CA THR A 120 9.05 17.42 -6.32
C THR A 120 9.37 18.04 -4.97
N GLY A 121 9.38 17.24 -3.90
CA GLY A 121 9.76 17.72 -2.56
C GLY A 121 11.19 18.23 -2.49
N ALA A 122 12.16 17.54 -3.09
CA ALA A 122 13.55 17.99 -3.15
C ALA A 122 13.70 19.29 -3.94
N ALA A 123 13.01 19.41 -5.09
CA ALA A 123 12.98 20.62 -5.88
C ALA A 123 12.41 21.81 -5.08
N LEU A 124 11.29 21.59 -4.37
CA LEU A 124 10.64 22.62 -3.58
C LEU A 124 11.53 23.14 -2.44
N ILE A 125 12.20 22.24 -1.70
CA ILE A 125 13.17 22.61 -0.66
C ILE A 125 14.30 23.46 -1.26
N THR A 126 14.77 23.10 -2.45
CA THR A 126 15.81 23.87 -3.17
C THR A 126 15.29 25.24 -3.57
N LEU A 127 14.10 25.34 -4.16
CA LEU A 127 13.48 26.61 -4.56
C LEU A 127 13.29 27.54 -3.35
N LYS A 128 12.84 26.97 -2.21
CA LYS A 128 12.72 27.74 -0.97
C LYS A 128 14.07 28.26 -0.48
N SER A 129 15.12 27.45 -0.52
CA SER A 129 16.47 27.87 -0.09
C SER A 129 17.05 28.99 -0.96
N LEU A 130 16.62 29.05 -2.22
CA LEU A 130 16.99 30.12 -3.18
C LEU A 130 16.07 31.34 -3.08
N GLY A 131 15.04 31.34 -2.23
CA GLY A 131 14.08 32.44 -2.10
C GLY A 131 13.14 32.59 -3.29
N LEU A 132 12.96 31.54 -4.08
CA LEU A 132 12.09 31.52 -5.27
C LEU A 132 10.64 31.12 -4.95
N VAL A 133 10.40 30.51 -3.79
CA VAL A 133 9.08 30.23 -3.22
C VAL A 133 9.07 30.61 -1.75
N GLU A 134 7.90 31.00 -1.23
CA GLU A 134 7.77 31.49 0.14
C GLU A 134 7.56 30.34 1.16
N SER A 135 6.86 29.28 0.76
CA SER A 135 6.54 28.15 1.64
C SER A 135 6.79 26.80 0.96
N VAL A 136 7.00 25.76 1.76
CA VAL A 136 6.94 24.37 1.31
C VAL A 136 5.48 23.89 1.14
N ASP A 137 4.51 24.63 1.67
CA ASP A 137 3.09 24.34 1.51
C ASP A 137 2.62 24.60 0.06
N ASP A 138 3.40 25.36 -0.72
CA ASP A 138 3.20 25.56 -2.16
C ASP A 138 3.38 24.25 -2.97
N ALA A 139 3.78 23.16 -2.29
CA ALA A 139 3.93 21.82 -2.89
C ALA A 139 2.63 21.28 -3.51
N GLU A 140 1.48 21.59 -2.95
CA GLU A 140 0.20 21.14 -3.51
C GLU A 140 -0.02 21.72 -4.91
N GLU A 141 0.29 22.97 -5.13
CA GLU A 141 0.20 23.62 -6.46
C GLU A 141 1.19 23.02 -7.47
N MET A 142 2.34 22.56 -7.00
CA MET A 142 3.38 21.96 -7.86
C MET A 142 3.10 20.49 -8.20
N MET A 143 2.28 19.78 -7.41
CA MET A 143 1.93 18.39 -7.69
C MET A 143 0.88 18.24 -8.80
N GLY A 144 0.26 19.34 -9.24
CA GLY A 144 -0.76 19.33 -10.29
C GLY A 144 -2.12 18.79 -9.81
N ALA A 145 -2.95 18.39 -10.76
CA ALA A 145 -4.25 17.77 -10.46
C ALA A 145 -4.08 16.43 -9.75
N SER A 146 -5.07 16.05 -8.96
CA SER A 146 -5.15 14.74 -8.32
C SER A 146 -6.41 13.99 -8.78
N ILE A 147 -6.32 12.66 -8.80
CA ILE A 147 -7.46 11.78 -9.04
C ILE A 147 -7.85 11.17 -7.71
N GLU A 148 -9.08 11.41 -7.27
CA GLU A 148 -9.62 10.79 -6.06
C GLU A 148 -10.22 9.42 -6.39
N HIS A 149 -9.87 8.40 -5.62
CA HIS A 149 -10.51 7.09 -5.62
C HIS A 149 -11.35 6.94 -4.35
N GLN A 150 -12.58 6.47 -4.54
CA GLN A 150 -13.48 6.08 -3.45
C GLN A 150 -13.38 4.57 -3.23
N PRO A 151 -13.45 4.08 -1.97
CA PRO A 151 -13.47 2.66 -1.71
C PRO A 151 -14.76 2.01 -2.26
N ASN A 152 -14.60 0.82 -2.85
CA ASN A 152 -15.74 -0.03 -3.18
C ASN A 152 -16.21 -0.75 -1.91
N GLU A 153 -17.47 -0.59 -1.51
CA GLU A 153 -17.98 -1.07 -0.23
C GLU A 153 -17.94 -2.60 -0.09
N ASP A 154 -18.14 -3.36 -1.17
CA ASP A 154 -18.06 -4.81 -1.16
C ASP A 154 -16.62 -5.28 -0.90
N SER A 155 -15.66 -4.75 -1.66
CA SER A 155 -14.23 -5.04 -1.49
C SER A 155 -13.72 -4.60 -0.12
N LYS A 156 -14.09 -3.40 0.32
CA LYS A 156 -13.73 -2.84 1.63
C LYS A 156 -14.18 -3.76 2.78
N SER A 157 -15.38 -4.33 2.69
CA SER A 157 -15.91 -5.24 3.71
C SER A 157 -15.08 -6.52 3.81
N VAL A 158 -14.64 -7.08 2.67
CA VAL A 158 -13.73 -8.25 2.63
C VAL A 158 -12.40 -7.93 3.30
N TYR A 159 -11.80 -6.80 2.95
CA TYR A 159 -10.50 -6.40 3.53
C TYR A 159 -10.59 -6.01 5.01
N ALA A 160 -11.72 -5.42 5.45
CA ALA A 160 -11.96 -5.15 6.86
C ALA A 160 -12.02 -6.44 7.70
N ALA A 161 -12.62 -7.50 7.17
CA ALA A 161 -12.65 -8.81 7.82
C ALA A 161 -11.28 -9.52 7.79
N MET A 162 -10.48 -9.29 6.74
CA MET A 162 -9.16 -9.89 6.54
C MET A 162 -8.06 -9.25 7.41
N PHE A 163 -8.13 -7.95 7.63
CA PHE A 163 -7.06 -7.17 8.27
C PHE A 163 -6.69 -7.63 9.69
N PRO A 164 -7.61 -7.95 10.61
CA PRO A 164 -7.25 -8.47 11.93
C PRO A 164 -6.45 -9.79 11.86
N ARG A 165 -6.80 -10.66 10.92
CA ARG A 165 -6.08 -11.94 10.70
C ARG A 165 -4.69 -11.70 10.12
N TYR A 166 -4.54 -10.72 9.24
CA TYR A 166 -3.24 -10.27 8.74
C TYR A 166 -2.35 -9.81 9.88
N GLN A 167 -2.86 -8.97 10.79
CA GLN A 167 -2.12 -8.46 11.94
C GLN A 167 -1.74 -9.57 12.93
N GLU A 168 -2.64 -10.53 13.18
CA GLU A 168 -2.36 -11.68 14.06
C GLU A 168 -1.22 -12.54 13.48
N MET A 169 -1.27 -12.86 12.19
CA MET A 169 -0.21 -13.62 11.52
C MET A 169 1.11 -12.83 11.49
N SER A 170 1.07 -11.52 11.30
CA SER A 170 2.24 -10.64 11.36
C SER A 170 2.96 -10.76 12.73
N LYS A 171 2.20 -10.79 13.83
CA LYS A 171 2.76 -10.97 15.20
C LYS A 171 3.41 -12.35 15.36
N LEU A 172 2.75 -13.42 14.92
CA LEU A 172 3.30 -14.77 14.97
C LEU A 172 4.60 -14.90 14.16
N LEU A 173 4.64 -14.31 12.97
CA LEU A 173 5.85 -14.27 12.14
C LEU A 173 6.97 -13.49 12.83
N GLN A 174 6.65 -12.37 13.49
CA GLN A 174 7.62 -11.59 14.22
C GLN A 174 8.23 -12.40 15.38
N GLU A 175 7.42 -13.08 16.18
CA GLU A 175 7.88 -13.97 17.27
C GLU A 175 8.80 -15.06 16.71
N PHE A 176 8.37 -15.74 15.63
CA PHE A 176 9.15 -16.82 14.99
C PHE A 176 10.54 -16.35 14.52
N TYR A 177 10.69 -15.13 14.01
CA TYR A 177 11.97 -14.61 13.54
C TYR A 177 12.81 -13.94 14.63
N THR A 178 12.25 -13.67 15.81
CA THR A 178 12.97 -13.06 16.93
C THR A 178 13.59 -14.11 17.88
N GLU A 179 13.02 -15.32 17.94
CA GLU A 179 13.53 -16.44 18.71
C GLU A 179 14.75 -17.07 18.02
N LYS A 180 15.94 -16.48 18.18
CA LYS A 180 17.24 -17.07 17.83
C LYS A 180 18.16 -17.10 19.04
#